data_b2779f1a2403e42dcef6b1f86f482912
#
_entry.id   b2779f1a2403e42dcef6b1f86f482912
#
_cell.length_a   1.000
_cell.length_b   1.000
_cell.length_c   1.000
_cell.angle_alpha   90.00
_cell.angle_beta   90.00
_cell.angle_gamma   90.00
#
_symmetry.space_group_name_H-M   'P 1'
#
loop_
_entity.id
_entity.type
_entity.pdbx_description
1 polymer ?
#
loop_
_entity_poly.entity_id
_entity_poly.type
_entity_poly.pdbx_seq_one_letter_code
_entity_poly.pdbx_strand_id
1 'polypeptide(L)'
;MSEPNEMLRGARERTPSRRAPGEHMSRAELADAICAWLWDTTEVKYELDGHYIAKLERGAVRWPGAAYRSGLRHVLDVAADNELGFFPPSGIAVTEPEPTPPSMVGHDDDLIHASDESIALLSFAEESNVGELTVEQLQADIERIAQSYLRTPTRPLFAKSRAIRDRAFGLLAGNQSPRQSRDLYSAAGWAITMLAWMSVDLGRPDIAESHTRTAWACAEAADHDVLRGWIRATQHTAAFWQEDFARAATYAEDGLRYSAGTSRLFLASAASVDNARAGQPDKARDMLDLAQQLSVRQADSEPGGLLLCTPERAEGLWADTYLAFGQPEHTSNHADHSVALFEAAPYVLRNPGSERMARLQQAKARLLLGQLDGAIEAVEPVLELPMEYRVRPLIHRLAEVAALTSPYARTPKARMLRARIAEFTQLPARRKEDQT
;
A
#
# COMPACT_ATOMS: atom_id res chain seq x y z
N MET A 1 25.47 -15.66 17.62
CA MET A 1 26.39 -14.49 17.62
C MET A 1 27.48 -14.83 16.64
N SER A 2 27.73 -13.97 15.64
CA SER A 2 28.80 -14.22 14.67
C SER A 2 30.16 -14.01 15.34
N GLU A 3 31.14 -14.89 15.07
CA GLU A 3 32.51 -14.72 15.58
C GLU A 3 33.17 -13.52 14.91
N PRO A 4 33.87 -12.66 15.69
CA PRO A 4 34.62 -11.52 15.13
C PRO A 4 35.71 -11.98 14.17
N ASN A 5 35.97 -11.21 13.12
CA ASN A 5 37.06 -11.46 12.18
C ASN A 5 38.33 -10.74 12.69
N GLU A 6 39.04 -11.43 13.59
CA GLU A 6 40.29 -10.93 14.19
C GLU A 6 41.45 -10.90 13.18
N MET A 7 41.38 -11.67 12.09
CA MET A 7 42.42 -11.69 11.04
C MET A 7 42.41 -10.37 10.27
N LEU A 8 41.22 -9.90 9.85
CA LEU A 8 41.07 -8.58 9.18
C LEU A 8 41.48 -7.45 10.11
N ARG A 9 41.01 -7.48 11.37
CA ARG A 9 41.38 -6.48 12.38
C ARG A 9 42.88 -6.42 12.57
N GLY A 10 43.53 -7.57 12.77
CA GLY A 10 44.99 -7.67 12.95
C GLY A 10 45.78 -7.20 11.72
N ALA A 11 45.31 -7.46 10.51
CA ALA A 11 45.95 -6.95 9.28
C ALA A 11 45.91 -5.41 9.25
N ARG A 12 44.75 -4.81 9.51
CA ARG A 12 44.57 -3.34 9.57
C ARG A 12 45.46 -2.71 10.64
N GLU A 13 45.50 -3.31 11.84
CA GLU A 13 46.30 -2.78 12.96
C GLU A 13 47.81 -2.95 12.78
N ARG A 14 48.27 -3.85 11.92
CA ARG A 14 49.68 -3.94 11.48
C ARG A 14 50.03 -2.92 10.43
N THR A 15 49.08 -2.36 9.70
CA THR A 15 49.33 -1.39 8.64
C THR A 15 49.45 0.02 9.25
N PRO A 16 50.59 0.73 9.03
CA PRO A 16 50.82 2.07 9.55
C PRO A 16 49.78 3.07 8.93
N SER A 17 49.30 3.98 9.73
CA SER A 17 48.49 5.08 9.24
C SER A 17 49.30 6.03 8.37
N ARG A 18 48.74 6.38 7.20
CA ARG A 18 49.33 7.45 6.35
C ARG A 18 48.95 8.85 6.82
N ARG A 19 47.90 8.96 7.67
CA ARG A 19 47.33 10.21 8.19
C ARG A 19 47.87 10.57 9.56
N ALA A 20 48.27 9.60 10.38
CA ALA A 20 48.77 9.79 11.75
C ALA A 20 50.05 8.96 11.93
N PRO A 21 51.23 9.54 11.69
CA PRO A 21 52.52 8.85 11.85
C PRO A 21 52.68 8.31 13.29
N GLY A 22 52.99 7.03 13.39
CA GLY A 22 53.12 6.29 14.66
C GLY A 22 51.86 5.59 15.16
N GLU A 23 50.75 5.78 14.49
CA GLU A 23 49.50 5.03 14.75
C GLU A 23 49.24 3.99 13.68
N HIS A 24 48.35 3.04 13.96
CA HIS A 24 47.86 2.07 12.99
C HIS A 24 46.69 2.64 12.17
N MET A 25 46.49 2.09 10.99
CA MET A 25 45.45 2.52 10.06
C MET A 25 44.06 2.42 10.68
N SER A 26 43.31 3.53 10.65
CA SER A 26 41.92 3.58 11.13
C SER A 26 40.97 2.91 10.12
N ARG A 27 39.77 2.52 10.59
CA ARG A 27 38.74 1.92 9.71
C ARG A 27 38.28 2.87 8.59
N ALA A 28 38.19 4.17 8.90
CA ALA A 28 37.83 5.17 7.90
C ALA A 28 38.94 5.33 6.85
N GLU A 29 40.20 5.36 7.29
CA GLU A 29 41.36 5.45 6.40
C GLU A 29 41.47 4.23 5.48
N LEU A 30 41.20 3.02 6.01
CA LEU A 30 41.15 1.80 5.20
C LEU A 30 40.05 1.87 4.14
N ALA A 31 38.87 2.31 4.50
CA ALA A 31 37.74 2.46 3.59
C ALA A 31 38.06 3.45 2.46
N ASP A 32 38.60 4.61 2.79
CA ASP A 32 39.01 5.63 1.83
C ASP A 32 40.12 5.13 0.87
N ALA A 33 41.10 4.40 1.40
CA ALA A 33 42.19 3.82 0.58
C ALA A 33 41.67 2.77 -0.40
N ILE A 34 40.74 1.94 0.01
CA ILE A 34 40.08 0.95 -0.86
C ILE A 34 39.29 1.67 -1.96
N CYS A 35 38.47 2.67 -1.61
CA CYS A 35 37.70 3.43 -2.60
C CYS A 35 38.60 4.11 -3.63
N ALA A 36 39.71 4.72 -3.18
CA ALA A 36 40.67 5.35 -4.07
C ALA A 36 41.33 4.35 -5.05
N TRP A 37 41.77 3.20 -4.53
CA TRP A 37 42.38 2.17 -5.37
C TRP A 37 41.39 1.57 -6.38
N LEU A 38 40.13 1.32 -5.96
CA LEU A 38 39.10 0.82 -6.84
C LEU A 38 38.76 1.82 -7.95
N TRP A 39 38.71 3.13 -7.62
CA TRP A 39 38.52 4.18 -8.62
C TRP A 39 39.66 4.19 -9.65
N ASP A 40 40.88 4.16 -9.18
CA ASP A 40 42.08 4.18 -10.07
C ASP A 40 42.18 2.94 -10.97
N THR A 41 41.64 1.81 -10.52
CA THR A 41 41.72 0.54 -11.21
C THR A 41 40.53 0.24 -12.12
N THR A 42 39.33 0.70 -11.74
CA THR A 42 38.10 0.29 -12.44
C THR A 42 37.32 1.47 -13.03
N GLU A 43 37.69 2.72 -12.72
CA GLU A 43 36.93 3.95 -13.05
C GLU A 43 35.47 3.94 -12.54
N VAL A 44 35.15 3.04 -11.62
CA VAL A 44 33.81 2.91 -10.99
C VAL A 44 33.85 3.50 -9.58
N LYS A 45 32.86 4.33 -9.26
CA LYS A 45 32.73 4.90 -7.92
C LYS A 45 32.16 3.87 -6.95
N TYR A 46 32.92 3.51 -5.94
CA TYR A 46 32.51 2.67 -4.83
C TYR A 46 32.29 3.50 -3.57
N GLU A 47 31.25 3.15 -2.79
CA GLU A 47 30.96 3.80 -1.51
C GLU A 47 31.20 2.80 -0.38
N LEU A 48 32.36 2.96 0.27
CA LEU A 48 32.77 2.19 1.44
C LEU A 48 33.09 3.17 2.57
N ASP A 49 32.63 2.88 3.79
CA ASP A 49 32.90 3.69 4.97
C ASP A 49 33.51 2.87 6.12
N GLY A 50 33.99 3.57 7.15
CA GLY A 50 34.54 2.91 8.34
C GLY A 50 33.50 2.07 9.10
N HIS A 51 32.23 2.31 8.90
CA HIS A 51 31.14 1.52 9.47
C HIS A 51 31.02 0.15 8.82
N TYR A 52 31.21 0.10 7.51
CA TYR A 52 31.25 -1.17 6.78
C TYR A 52 32.46 -2.01 7.17
N ILE A 53 33.64 -1.40 7.28
CA ILE A 53 34.83 -2.09 7.80
C ILE A 53 34.58 -2.66 9.21
N ALA A 54 33.90 -1.90 10.06
CA ALA A 54 33.52 -2.40 11.38
C ALA A 54 32.54 -3.57 11.34
N LYS A 55 31.66 -3.65 10.33
CA LYS A 55 30.78 -4.83 10.11
C LYS A 55 31.58 -6.06 9.70
N LEU A 56 32.60 -5.89 8.84
CA LEU A 56 33.50 -6.96 8.45
C LEU A 56 34.29 -7.51 9.65
N GLU A 57 34.88 -6.63 10.46
CA GLU A 57 35.63 -7.03 11.66
C GLU A 57 34.77 -7.68 12.74
N ARG A 58 33.49 -7.32 12.87
CA ARG A 58 32.54 -8.01 13.76
C ARG A 58 32.01 -9.35 13.21
N GLY A 59 32.40 -9.73 12.01
CA GLY A 59 31.93 -10.94 11.36
C GLY A 59 30.46 -10.88 10.90
N ALA A 60 29.84 -9.68 10.90
CA ALA A 60 28.48 -9.48 10.42
C ALA A 60 28.34 -9.68 8.91
N VAL A 61 29.43 -9.46 8.16
CA VAL A 61 29.57 -9.79 6.74
C VAL A 61 30.79 -10.69 6.63
N ARG A 62 30.58 -11.97 6.29
CA ARG A 62 31.64 -12.99 6.23
C ARG A 62 32.30 -13.11 4.85
N TRP A 63 31.60 -12.71 3.79
CA TRP A 63 32.09 -12.76 2.42
C TRP A 63 31.68 -11.49 1.68
N PRO A 64 32.51 -10.43 1.72
CA PRO A 64 32.26 -9.19 0.99
C PRO A 64 32.41 -9.38 -0.51
N GLY A 65 31.83 -8.47 -1.32
CA GLY A 65 31.92 -8.51 -2.77
C GLY A 65 33.36 -8.57 -3.29
N ALA A 66 33.56 -9.15 -4.47
CA ALA A 66 34.90 -9.39 -5.05
C ALA A 66 35.75 -8.11 -5.15
N ALA A 67 35.17 -7.00 -5.59
CA ALA A 67 35.88 -5.71 -5.67
C ALA A 67 36.40 -5.25 -4.29
N TYR A 68 35.60 -5.39 -3.24
CA TYR A 68 36.02 -5.03 -1.87
C TYR A 68 37.12 -5.97 -1.35
N ARG A 69 37.04 -7.26 -1.64
CA ARG A 69 38.11 -8.21 -1.26
C ARG A 69 39.41 -7.90 -1.97
N SER A 70 39.37 -7.61 -3.29
CA SER A 70 40.56 -7.17 -4.05
C SER A 70 41.15 -5.88 -3.46
N GLY A 71 40.31 -4.87 -3.13
CA GLY A 71 40.79 -3.64 -2.50
C GLY A 71 41.40 -3.88 -1.12
N LEU A 72 40.78 -4.75 -0.31
CA LEU A 72 41.30 -5.12 1.01
C LEU A 72 42.67 -5.81 0.90
N ARG A 73 42.83 -6.78 -0.01
CA ARG A 73 44.12 -7.44 -0.23
C ARG A 73 45.20 -6.45 -0.65
N HIS A 74 44.88 -5.57 -1.61
CA HIS A 74 45.83 -4.59 -2.11
C HIS A 74 46.27 -3.59 -1.02
N VAL A 75 45.33 -3.02 -0.29
CA VAL A 75 45.62 -1.97 0.72
C VAL A 75 46.34 -2.55 1.94
N LEU A 76 46.02 -3.79 2.33
CA LEU A 76 46.59 -4.46 3.50
C LEU A 76 47.80 -5.35 3.15
N ASP A 77 48.23 -5.37 1.88
CA ASP A 77 49.38 -6.11 1.36
C ASP A 77 49.33 -7.61 1.75
N VAL A 78 48.22 -8.26 1.39
CA VAL A 78 48.04 -9.72 1.58
C VAL A 78 47.72 -10.41 0.26
N ALA A 79 48.16 -11.65 0.10
CA ALA A 79 48.05 -12.36 -1.17
C ALA A 79 46.64 -12.97 -1.36
N ALA A 80 45.98 -13.46 -0.30
CA ALA A 80 44.78 -14.24 -0.42
C ALA A 80 43.68 -13.80 0.57
N ASP A 81 42.42 -14.05 0.22
CA ASP A 81 41.25 -13.69 1.02
C ASP A 81 41.23 -14.40 2.40
N ASN A 82 41.74 -15.63 2.47
CA ASN A 82 41.84 -16.40 3.70
C ASN A 82 42.77 -15.78 4.74
N GLU A 83 43.78 -15.03 4.32
CA GLU A 83 44.67 -14.28 5.23
C GLU A 83 43.96 -13.12 5.93
N LEU A 84 42.85 -12.68 5.39
CA LEU A 84 41.95 -11.68 5.97
C LEU A 84 40.73 -12.32 6.68
N GLY A 85 40.73 -13.66 6.84
CA GLY A 85 39.63 -14.39 7.47
C GLY A 85 38.36 -14.43 6.63
N PHE A 86 38.46 -14.25 5.32
CA PHE A 86 37.32 -14.43 4.40
C PHE A 86 37.42 -15.83 3.78
N PHE A 87 36.39 -16.61 3.97
CA PHE A 87 36.25 -17.94 3.40
C PHE A 87 34.96 -17.99 2.59
N PRO A 88 35.00 -18.56 1.35
CA PRO A 88 33.81 -18.68 0.55
C PRO A 88 32.73 -19.51 1.27
N PRO A 89 31.45 -19.20 1.08
CA PRO A 89 30.36 -20.04 1.55
C PRO A 89 30.55 -21.47 1.05
N SER A 90 30.33 -22.48 1.90
CA SER A 90 30.56 -23.89 1.56
C SER A 90 29.84 -24.29 0.28
N GLY A 91 30.58 -24.54 -0.80
CA GLY A 91 30.05 -24.93 -2.10
C GLY A 91 30.77 -24.29 -3.30
N ILE A 92 31.60 -23.27 -3.10
CA ILE A 92 32.35 -22.65 -4.19
C ILE A 92 33.82 -22.97 -3.95
N ALA A 93 34.37 -23.93 -4.69
CA ALA A 93 35.82 -24.14 -4.81
C ALA A 93 36.38 -23.06 -5.74
N VAL A 94 36.94 -22.01 -5.16
CA VAL A 94 37.75 -21.04 -5.96
C VAL A 94 39.15 -21.56 -6.00
N THR A 95 39.52 -22.15 -7.12
CA THR A 95 40.93 -22.40 -7.44
C THR A 95 41.52 -21.09 -7.95
N GLU A 96 42.43 -20.47 -7.18
CA GLU A 96 43.16 -19.31 -7.65
C GLU A 96 44.12 -19.76 -8.79
N PRO A 97 44.16 -19.06 -9.93
CA PRO A 97 45.18 -19.34 -10.96
C PRO A 97 46.53 -18.77 -10.53
N GLU A 98 47.59 -19.61 -10.51
CA GLU A 98 48.95 -19.13 -10.46
C GLU A 98 49.28 -18.30 -11.72
N PRO A 99 50.11 -17.25 -11.61
CA PRO A 99 50.48 -16.42 -12.75
C PRO A 99 51.38 -17.21 -13.72
N THR A 100 50.81 -17.71 -14.82
CA THR A 100 51.53 -18.30 -15.93
C THR A 100 51.88 -17.23 -16.97
N PRO A 101 53.07 -17.23 -17.57
CA PRO A 101 53.46 -16.25 -18.59
C PRO A 101 52.60 -16.43 -19.87
N PRO A 102 52.46 -15.39 -20.72
CA PRO A 102 51.51 -15.40 -21.83
C PRO A 102 51.96 -16.42 -22.90
N SER A 103 51.28 -17.54 -22.97
CA SER A 103 51.37 -18.50 -24.08
C SER A 103 50.18 -18.24 -25.03
N MET A 104 50.48 -18.01 -26.30
CA MET A 104 49.51 -17.84 -27.38
C MET A 104 48.86 -19.18 -27.76
N VAL A 105 48.01 -19.70 -26.83
CA VAL A 105 47.08 -20.82 -27.12
C VAL A 105 45.86 -20.63 -26.24
N GLY A 106 44.70 -20.37 -26.79
CA GLY A 106 43.49 -20.63 -26.08
C GLY A 106 42.41 -19.58 -26.17
N HIS A 107 41.89 -19.25 -27.38
CA HIS A 107 40.57 -18.62 -27.49
C HIS A 107 39.46 -19.55 -26.95
N ASP A 108 39.69 -20.85 -26.90
CA ASP A 108 38.70 -21.84 -26.40
C ASP A 108 38.66 -21.90 -24.87
N ASP A 109 39.76 -21.71 -24.16
CA ASP A 109 39.80 -21.73 -22.68
C ASP A 109 39.07 -20.53 -22.09
N ASP A 110 39.22 -19.34 -22.68
CA ASP A 110 38.48 -18.15 -22.28
C ASP A 110 36.96 -18.33 -22.49
N LEU A 111 36.55 -19.02 -23.56
CA LEU A 111 35.14 -19.33 -23.83
C LEU A 111 34.57 -20.35 -22.83
N ILE A 112 35.35 -21.35 -22.45
CA ILE A 112 34.99 -22.35 -21.46
C ILE A 112 34.87 -21.70 -20.08
N HIS A 113 35.81 -20.86 -19.66
CA HIS A 113 35.74 -20.11 -18.41
C HIS A 113 34.55 -19.20 -18.37
N ALA A 114 34.24 -18.45 -19.42
CA ALA A 114 33.06 -17.61 -19.50
C ALA A 114 31.75 -18.41 -19.43
N SER A 115 31.75 -19.64 -19.97
CA SER A 115 30.63 -20.57 -19.87
C SER A 115 30.40 -21.04 -18.42
N ASP A 116 31.49 -21.45 -17.75
CA ASP A 116 31.46 -21.92 -16.36
C ASP A 116 31.01 -20.78 -15.40
N GLU A 117 31.49 -19.55 -15.63
CA GLU A 117 31.03 -18.37 -14.92
C GLU A 117 29.51 -18.12 -15.14
N SER A 118 29.04 -18.28 -16.38
CA SER A 118 27.64 -18.15 -16.72
C SER A 118 26.76 -19.20 -16.02
N ILE A 119 27.25 -20.43 -15.91
CA ILE A 119 26.55 -21.51 -15.17
C ILE A 119 26.50 -21.21 -13.67
N ALA A 120 27.57 -20.67 -13.09
CA ALA A 120 27.56 -20.23 -11.69
C ALA A 120 26.54 -19.10 -11.44
N LEU A 121 26.37 -18.16 -12.39
CA LEU A 121 25.39 -17.11 -12.34
C LEU A 121 23.95 -17.63 -12.48
N LEU A 122 23.74 -18.77 -13.13
CA LEU A 122 22.41 -19.38 -13.25
C LEU A 122 21.82 -19.73 -11.88
N SER A 123 22.59 -20.35 -10.99
CA SER A 123 22.16 -20.66 -9.63
C SER A 123 21.76 -19.41 -8.85
N PHE A 124 22.52 -18.33 -9.00
CA PHE A 124 22.20 -17.03 -8.40
C PHE A 124 20.88 -16.45 -8.95
N ALA A 125 20.64 -16.58 -10.26
CA ALA A 125 19.44 -16.08 -10.92
C ALA A 125 18.18 -16.89 -10.56
N GLU A 126 18.35 -18.17 -10.19
CA GLU A 126 17.26 -19.07 -9.79
C GLU A 126 16.98 -19.04 -8.27
N GLU A 127 17.89 -18.49 -7.46
CA GLU A 127 17.73 -18.42 -6.01
C GLU A 127 16.59 -17.49 -5.64
N SER A 128 15.62 -18.01 -4.87
CA SER A 128 14.48 -17.22 -4.40
C SER A 128 14.08 -17.63 -2.99
N ASN A 129 13.80 -16.63 -2.14
CA ASN A 129 13.20 -16.82 -0.83
C ASN A 129 11.66 -16.84 -0.88
N VAL A 130 11.06 -16.79 -2.09
CA VAL A 130 9.62 -16.72 -2.33
C VAL A 130 9.16 -17.92 -3.13
N GLY A 131 8.40 -18.82 -2.51
CA GLY A 131 7.72 -19.92 -3.22
C GLY A 131 6.51 -19.42 -4.00
N GLU A 132 6.14 -20.10 -5.08
CA GLU A 132 4.95 -19.77 -5.89
C GLU A 132 3.69 -19.71 -5.05
N LEU A 133 3.45 -20.67 -4.18
CA LEU A 133 2.29 -20.70 -3.26
C LEU A 133 2.28 -19.54 -2.25
N THR A 134 3.40 -18.88 -2.01
CA THR A 134 3.48 -17.74 -1.10
C THR A 134 2.79 -16.51 -1.66
N VAL A 135 3.01 -16.24 -2.95
CA VAL A 135 2.36 -15.11 -3.66
C VAL A 135 0.86 -15.37 -3.79
N GLU A 136 0.47 -16.59 -4.21
CA GLU A 136 -0.92 -17.00 -4.30
C GLU A 136 -1.64 -16.85 -2.95
N GLN A 137 -1.01 -17.28 -1.85
CA GLN A 137 -1.58 -17.14 -0.51
C GLN A 137 -1.76 -15.67 -0.10
N LEU A 138 -0.80 -14.79 -0.41
CA LEU A 138 -0.93 -13.36 -0.14
C LEU A 138 -2.11 -12.74 -0.90
N GLN A 139 -2.30 -13.10 -2.17
CA GLN A 139 -3.42 -12.65 -2.99
C GLN A 139 -4.75 -13.15 -2.42
N ALA A 140 -4.87 -14.44 -2.10
CA ALA A 140 -6.05 -15.03 -1.49
C ALA A 140 -6.39 -14.39 -0.13
N ASP A 141 -5.39 -14.04 0.67
CA ASP A 141 -5.59 -13.35 1.94
C ASP A 141 -6.09 -11.91 1.75
N ILE A 142 -5.60 -11.19 0.74
CA ILE A 142 -6.07 -9.85 0.37
C ILE A 142 -7.54 -9.90 -0.05
N GLU A 143 -7.91 -10.81 -0.96
CA GLU A 143 -9.29 -11.00 -1.42
C GLU A 143 -10.22 -11.35 -0.25
N ARG A 144 -9.78 -12.26 0.62
CA ARG A 144 -10.53 -12.65 1.81
C ARG A 144 -10.76 -11.48 2.76
N ILE A 145 -9.78 -10.61 2.97
CA ILE A 145 -9.93 -9.42 3.80
C ILE A 145 -10.89 -8.44 3.12
N ALA A 146 -10.74 -8.17 1.82
CA ALA A 146 -11.59 -7.28 1.07
C ALA A 146 -13.07 -7.71 1.12
N GLN A 147 -13.35 -9.01 0.96
CA GLN A 147 -14.69 -9.58 1.09
C GLN A 147 -15.20 -9.58 2.53
N SER A 148 -14.34 -9.93 3.50
CA SER A 148 -14.70 -9.95 4.91
C SER A 148 -15.04 -8.57 5.46
N TYR A 149 -14.46 -7.50 4.88
CA TYR A 149 -14.71 -6.12 5.28
C TYR A 149 -16.21 -5.76 5.26
N LEU A 150 -16.95 -6.36 4.37
CA LEU A 150 -18.40 -6.10 4.24
C LEU A 150 -19.20 -6.54 5.49
N ARG A 151 -18.66 -7.46 6.32
CA ARG A 151 -19.39 -8.10 7.43
C ARG A 151 -18.61 -8.23 8.72
N THR A 152 -17.34 -7.83 8.74
CA THR A 152 -16.49 -7.92 9.91
C THR A 152 -16.17 -6.52 10.41
N PRO A 153 -16.12 -6.28 11.71
CA PRO A 153 -15.68 -5.01 12.27
C PRO A 153 -14.30 -4.62 11.74
N THR A 154 -14.08 -3.31 11.53
CA THR A 154 -12.86 -2.79 10.87
C THR A 154 -11.56 -3.13 11.60
N ARG A 155 -11.55 -3.09 12.95
CA ARG A 155 -10.30 -3.27 13.74
C ARG A 155 -9.60 -4.63 13.56
N PRO A 156 -10.28 -5.79 13.61
CA PRO A 156 -9.63 -7.08 13.34
C PRO A 156 -9.04 -7.18 11.92
N LEU A 157 -9.72 -6.59 10.93
CA LEU A 157 -9.25 -6.60 9.54
C LEU A 157 -8.04 -5.69 9.35
N PHE A 158 -7.98 -4.57 10.06
CA PHE A 158 -6.81 -3.70 10.09
C PHE A 158 -5.55 -4.45 10.54
N ALA A 159 -5.64 -5.25 11.61
CA ALA A 159 -4.53 -6.06 12.08
C ALA A 159 -4.09 -7.12 11.05
N LYS A 160 -5.04 -7.77 10.37
CA LYS A 160 -4.75 -8.75 9.31
C LYS A 160 -4.08 -8.10 8.10
N SER A 161 -4.58 -6.95 7.63
CA SER A 161 -3.97 -6.21 6.52
C SER A 161 -2.54 -5.76 6.85
N ARG A 162 -2.30 -5.34 8.10
CA ARG A 162 -0.96 -5.02 8.59
C ARG A 162 -0.03 -6.23 8.52
N ALA A 163 -0.49 -7.41 8.94
CA ALA A 163 0.31 -8.63 8.89
C ALA A 163 0.69 -9.03 7.46
N ILE A 164 -0.22 -8.87 6.48
CA ILE A 164 0.10 -9.11 5.06
C ILE A 164 1.17 -8.12 4.58
N ARG A 165 1.00 -6.82 4.85
CA ARG A 165 2.00 -5.81 4.53
C ARG A 165 3.38 -6.18 5.09
N ASP A 166 3.45 -6.48 6.38
CA ASP A 166 4.70 -6.77 7.08
C ASP A 166 5.36 -8.05 6.53
N ARG A 167 4.56 -9.07 6.18
CA ARG A 167 5.04 -10.29 5.53
C ARG A 167 5.60 -10.01 4.13
N ALA A 168 4.88 -9.23 3.31
CA ALA A 168 5.33 -8.90 1.96
C ALA A 168 6.65 -8.13 1.98
N PHE A 169 6.79 -7.10 2.84
CA PHE A 169 8.05 -6.36 2.99
C PHE A 169 9.17 -7.21 3.59
N GLY A 170 8.86 -8.14 4.51
CA GLY A 170 9.83 -9.08 5.03
C GLY A 170 10.40 -10.00 3.94
N LEU A 171 9.56 -10.43 2.99
CA LEU A 171 10.00 -11.21 1.83
C LEU A 171 10.83 -10.37 0.86
N LEU A 172 10.42 -9.11 0.59
CA LEU A 172 11.16 -8.17 -0.26
C LEU A 172 12.58 -7.85 0.23
N ALA A 173 12.86 -8.05 1.51
CA ALA A 173 14.20 -7.89 2.07
C ALA A 173 15.15 -9.06 1.76
N GLY A 174 14.65 -10.14 1.15
CA GLY A 174 15.42 -11.31 0.75
C GLY A 174 15.87 -11.26 -0.71
N ASN A 175 16.10 -12.43 -1.28
CA ASN A 175 16.49 -12.60 -2.68
C ASN A 175 15.32 -13.22 -3.47
N GLN A 176 14.79 -12.53 -4.45
CA GLN A 176 13.68 -12.97 -5.28
C GLN A 176 13.78 -12.45 -6.71
N SER A 177 13.17 -13.16 -7.65
CA SER A 177 13.12 -12.72 -9.04
C SER A 177 12.40 -11.37 -9.22
N PRO A 178 12.68 -10.59 -10.28
CA PRO A 178 11.98 -9.34 -10.56
C PRO A 178 10.45 -9.50 -10.66
N ARG A 179 9.97 -10.64 -11.16
CA ARG A 179 8.55 -10.97 -11.22
C ARG A 179 7.97 -11.11 -9.81
N GLN A 180 8.60 -11.91 -8.95
CA GLN A 180 8.18 -12.09 -7.57
C GLN A 180 8.23 -10.79 -6.77
N SER A 181 9.23 -9.94 -7.04
CA SER A 181 9.29 -8.59 -6.44
C SER A 181 8.08 -7.75 -6.81
N ARG A 182 7.66 -7.75 -8.09
CA ARG A 182 6.43 -7.06 -8.53
C ARG A 182 5.19 -7.60 -7.83
N ASP A 183 5.05 -8.91 -7.74
CA ASP A 183 3.92 -9.57 -7.08
C ASP A 183 3.86 -9.22 -5.59
N LEU A 184 5.01 -9.19 -4.90
CA LEU A 184 5.11 -8.78 -3.50
C LEU A 184 4.80 -7.28 -3.29
N TYR A 185 5.27 -6.41 -4.17
CA TYR A 185 4.91 -4.99 -4.14
C TYR A 185 3.41 -4.78 -4.40
N SER A 186 2.82 -5.54 -5.33
CA SER A 186 1.38 -5.53 -5.55
C SER A 186 0.62 -5.94 -4.29
N ALA A 187 0.99 -7.06 -3.66
CA ALA A 187 0.37 -7.54 -2.44
C ALA A 187 0.50 -6.53 -1.28
N ALA A 188 1.70 -5.96 -1.08
CA ALA A 188 1.93 -4.90 -0.09
C ALA A 188 1.06 -3.68 -0.38
N GLY A 189 1.01 -3.25 -1.64
CA GLY A 189 0.22 -2.09 -2.08
C GLY A 189 -1.28 -2.27 -1.81
N TRP A 190 -1.86 -3.41 -2.13
CA TRP A 190 -3.26 -3.73 -1.83
C TRP A 190 -3.53 -3.75 -0.31
N ALA A 191 -2.67 -4.41 0.46
CA ALA A 191 -2.81 -4.45 1.92
C ALA A 191 -2.75 -3.03 2.53
N ILE A 192 -1.84 -2.17 2.07
CA ILE A 192 -1.71 -0.79 2.54
C ILE A 192 -2.88 0.07 2.08
N THR A 193 -3.42 -0.14 0.88
CA THR A 193 -4.62 0.56 0.39
C THR A 193 -5.83 0.24 1.29
N MET A 194 -6.00 -1.02 1.70
CA MET A 194 -7.03 -1.39 2.67
C MET A 194 -6.78 -0.76 4.05
N LEU A 195 -5.53 -0.69 4.53
CA LEU A 195 -5.19 0.03 5.77
C LEU A 195 -5.57 1.52 5.67
N ALA A 196 -5.32 2.15 4.53
CA ALA A 196 -5.69 3.53 4.29
C ALA A 196 -7.21 3.73 4.35
N TRP A 197 -7.97 2.90 3.64
CA TRP A 197 -9.43 2.96 3.66
C TRP A 197 -10.00 2.78 5.08
N MET A 198 -9.54 1.74 5.77
CA MET A 198 -9.95 1.48 7.16
C MET A 198 -9.59 2.64 8.10
N SER A 199 -8.50 3.35 7.83
CA SER A 199 -8.13 4.54 8.61
C SER A 199 -9.14 5.67 8.46
N VAL A 200 -9.70 5.87 7.25
CA VAL A 200 -10.80 6.83 7.03
C VAL A 200 -12.02 6.41 7.85
N ASP A 201 -12.42 5.16 7.80
CA ASP A 201 -13.58 4.63 8.53
C ASP A 201 -13.43 4.75 10.05
N LEU A 202 -12.20 4.64 10.53
CA LEU A 202 -11.86 4.86 11.95
C LEU A 202 -11.69 6.35 12.33
N GLY A 203 -11.92 7.27 11.38
CA GLY A 203 -11.86 8.71 11.59
C GLY A 203 -10.45 9.30 11.62
N ARG A 204 -9.50 8.66 10.93
CA ARG A 204 -8.11 9.11 10.81
C ARG A 204 -7.68 9.26 9.34
N PRO A 205 -8.29 10.23 8.61
CA PRO A 205 -7.92 10.48 7.22
C PRO A 205 -6.45 10.94 7.06
N ASP A 206 -5.88 11.57 8.08
CA ASP A 206 -4.46 11.94 8.16
C ASP A 206 -3.54 10.70 8.08
N ILE A 207 -3.91 9.60 8.74
CA ILE A 207 -3.19 8.32 8.67
C ILE A 207 -3.39 7.68 7.28
N ALA A 208 -4.59 7.80 6.71
CA ALA A 208 -4.87 7.30 5.37
C ALA A 208 -3.95 7.93 4.32
N GLU A 209 -3.67 9.23 4.40
CA GLU A 209 -2.73 9.91 3.49
C GLU A 209 -1.31 9.33 3.58
N SER A 210 -0.84 8.98 4.77
CA SER A 210 0.49 8.36 4.95
C SER A 210 0.53 6.96 4.31
N HIS A 211 -0.53 6.16 4.52
CA HIS A 211 -0.64 4.85 3.90
C HIS A 211 -0.70 4.93 2.37
N THR A 212 -1.49 5.86 1.81
CA THR A 212 -1.64 5.96 0.36
C THR A 212 -0.34 6.38 -0.34
N ARG A 213 0.53 7.18 0.30
CA ARG A 213 1.87 7.48 -0.24
C ARG A 213 2.73 6.23 -0.37
N THR A 214 2.73 5.38 0.65
CA THR A 214 3.47 4.10 0.61
C THR A 214 2.86 3.12 -0.38
N ALA A 215 1.51 3.02 -0.41
CA ALA A 215 0.82 2.18 -1.39
C ALA A 215 1.13 2.61 -2.83
N TRP A 216 1.22 3.93 -3.09
CA TRP A 216 1.59 4.46 -4.41
C TRP A 216 2.98 4.01 -4.83
N ALA A 217 3.99 4.11 -3.95
CA ALA A 217 5.33 3.62 -4.23
C ALA A 217 5.34 2.11 -4.55
N CYS A 218 4.52 1.32 -3.84
CA CYS A 218 4.35 -0.10 -4.14
C CYS A 218 3.71 -0.32 -5.53
N ALA A 219 2.68 0.45 -5.88
CA ALA A 219 2.01 0.36 -7.18
C ALA A 219 2.94 0.75 -8.34
N GLU A 220 3.81 1.76 -8.15
CA GLU A 220 4.86 2.12 -9.10
C GLU A 220 5.87 0.97 -9.27
N ALA A 221 6.37 0.39 -8.18
CA ALA A 221 7.33 -0.72 -8.22
C ALA A 221 6.73 -1.99 -8.84
N ALA A 222 5.42 -2.21 -8.66
CA ALA A 222 4.68 -3.32 -9.24
C ALA A 222 4.24 -3.08 -10.69
N ASP A 223 4.30 -1.84 -11.18
CA ASP A 223 3.72 -1.40 -12.45
C ASP A 223 2.23 -1.81 -12.58
N HIS A 224 1.41 -1.44 -11.56
CA HIS A 224 0.06 -1.98 -11.41
C HIS A 224 -1.01 -0.87 -11.47
N ASP A 225 -1.57 -0.62 -12.65
CA ASP A 225 -2.53 0.48 -12.88
C ASP A 225 -3.82 0.35 -12.07
N VAL A 226 -4.41 -0.83 -12.01
CA VAL A 226 -5.67 -1.02 -11.23
C VAL A 226 -5.47 -0.69 -9.75
N LEU A 227 -4.31 -1.01 -9.20
CA LEU A 227 -3.95 -0.62 -7.84
C LEU A 227 -3.78 0.91 -7.72
N ARG A 228 -3.12 1.57 -8.69
CA ARG A 228 -3.03 3.05 -8.75
C ARG A 228 -4.42 3.67 -8.73
N GLY A 229 -5.36 3.14 -9.51
CA GLY A 229 -6.76 3.59 -9.55
C GLY A 229 -7.43 3.51 -8.17
N TRP A 230 -7.33 2.39 -7.48
CA TRP A 230 -7.91 2.21 -6.13
C TRP A 230 -7.19 3.02 -5.04
N ILE A 231 -5.89 3.28 -5.19
CA ILE A 231 -5.19 4.22 -4.31
C ILE A 231 -5.76 5.63 -4.47
N ARG A 232 -5.99 6.09 -5.71
CA ARG A 232 -6.63 7.39 -5.98
C ARG A 232 -8.06 7.43 -5.43
N ALA A 233 -8.82 6.36 -5.58
CA ALA A 233 -10.14 6.23 -4.96
C ALA A 233 -10.09 6.36 -3.42
N THR A 234 -9.06 5.82 -2.79
CA THR A 234 -8.85 5.94 -1.34
C THR A 234 -8.43 7.35 -0.93
N GLN A 235 -7.56 8.01 -1.72
CA GLN A 235 -7.17 9.41 -1.50
C GLN A 235 -8.35 10.37 -1.67
N HIS A 236 -9.18 10.15 -2.71
CA HIS A 236 -10.45 10.83 -2.89
C HIS A 236 -11.31 10.69 -1.63
N THR A 237 -11.53 9.44 -1.17
CA THR A 237 -12.38 9.17 0.01
C THR A 237 -11.86 9.87 1.26
N ALA A 238 -10.55 9.91 1.48
CA ALA A 238 -9.94 10.62 2.60
C ALA A 238 -10.17 12.14 2.52
N ALA A 239 -10.00 12.75 1.34
CA ALA A 239 -10.23 14.18 1.12
C ALA A 239 -11.72 14.54 1.23
N PHE A 240 -12.61 13.68 0.69
CA PHE A 240 -14.06 13.85 0.76
C PHE A 240 -14.55 13.95 2.22
N TRP A 241 -14.11 13.04 3.09
CA TRP A 241 -14.50 13.05 4.50
C TRP A 241 -13.80 14.13 5.36
N GLN A 242 -12.86 14.87 4.76
CA GLN A 242 -12.31 16.11 5.28
C GLN A 242 -13.03 17.35 4.72
N GLU A 243 -14.07 17.15 3.89
CA GLU A 243 -14.81 18.20 3.19
C GLU A 243 -13.96 19.02 2.20
N ASP A 244 -12.78 18.52 1.82
CA ASP A 244 -11.93 19.10 0.78
C ASP A 244 -12.33 18.53 -0.59
N PHE A 245 -13.52 18.94 -1.06
CA PHE A 245 -14.13 18.41 -2.27
C PHE A 245 -13.33 18.72 -3.54
N ALA A 246 -12.63 19.85 -3.57
CA ALA A 246 -11.78 20.21 -4.72
C ALA A 246 -10.57 19.26 -4.84
N ARG A 247 -9.95 18.90 -3.72
CA ARG A 247 -8.87 17.92 -3.68
C ARG A 247 -9.39 16.51 -3.94
N ALA A 248 -10.57 16.18 -3.42
CA ALA A 248 -11.22 14.90 -3.70
C ALA A 248 -11.47 14.71 -5.19
N ALA A 249 -12.05 15.74 -5.87
CA ALA A 249 -12.24 15.73 -7.32
C ALA A 249 -10.92 15.54 -8.08
N THR A 250 -9.86 16.24 -7.68
CA THR A 250 -8.53 16.08 -8.29
C THR A 250 -8.02 14.65 -8.24
N TYR A 251 -8.16 13.98 -7.09
CA TYR A 251 -7.75 12.57 -6.95
C TYR A 251 -8.62 11.64 -7.78
N ALA A 252 -9.94 11.85 -7.79
CA ALA A 252 -10.85 11.01 -8.55
C ALA A 252 -10.61 11.13 -10.07
N GLU A 253 -10.44 12.35 -10.59
CA GLU A 253 -10.15 12.62 -12.00
C GLU A 253 -8.77 12.07 -12.42
N ASP A 254 -7.72 12.26 -11.60
CA ASP A 254 -6.39 11.70 -11.88
C ASP A 254 -6.43 10.16 -11.89
N GLY A 255 -7.21 9.56 -11.00
CA GLY A 255 -7.38 8.12 -10.91
C GLY A 255 -7.98 7.48 -12.19
N LEU A 256 -8.77 8.22 -12.96
CA LEU A 256 -9.36 7.73 -14.21
C LEU A 256 -8.30 7.34 -15.26
N ARG A 257 -7.09 7.90 -15.19
CA ARG A 257 -5.97 7.53 -16.09
C ARG A 257 -5.50 6.10 -15.90
N TYR A 258 -5.61 5.58 -14.69
CA TYR A 258 -5.09 4.27 -14.29
C TYR A 258 -6.21 3.23 -14.14
N SER A 259 -7.46 3.70 -14.12
CA SER A 259 -8.59 2.85 -13.74
C SER A 259 -9.12 2.02 -14.90
N ALA A 260 -9.52 0.80 -14.57
CA ALA A 260 -10.27 -0.10 -15.42
C ALA A 260 -11.38 -0.79 -14.59
N GLY A 261 -12.34 -1.43 -15.26
CA GLY A 261 -13.36 -2.19 -14.56
C GLY A 261 -14.20 -1.34 -13.61
N THR A 262 -14.35 -1.83 -12.38
CA THR A 262 -15.21 -1.19 -11.38
C THR A 262 -14.56 0.02 -10.72
N SER A 263 -13.23 0.10 -10.68
CA SER A 263 -12.54 1.29 -10.17
C SER A 263 -12.82 2.53 -11.03
N ARG A 264 -12.96 2.34 -12.36
CA ARG A 264 -13.31 3.44 -13.26
C ARG A 264 -14.72 3.97 -13.00
N LEU A 265 -15.69 3.07 -12.79
CA LEU A 265 -17.06 3.44 -12.41
C LEU A 265 -17.08 4.19 -11.08
N PHE A 266 -16.33 3.68 -10.07
CA PHE A 266 -16.24 4.35 -8.78
C PHE A 266 -15.70 5.76 -8.92
N LEU A 267 -14.56 5.93 -9.61
CA LEU A 267 -13.88 7.22 -9.73
C LEU A 267 -14.68 8.25 -10.53
N ALA A 268 -15.34 7.84 -11.63
CA ALA A 268 -16.21 8.74 -12.38
C ALA A 268 -17.43 9.18 -11.53
N SER A 269 -18.07 8.24 -10.82
CA SER A 269 -19.17 8.52 -9.92
C SER A 269 -18.74 9.42 -8.75
N ALA A 270 -17.57 9.17 -8.18
CA ALA A 270 -17.00 9.98 -7.11
C ALA A 270 -16.68 11.40 -7.58
N ALA A 271 -16.02 11.55 -8.74
CA ALA A 271 -15.70 12.84 -9.32
C ALA A 271 -16.96 13.68 -9.60
N SER A 272 -18.10 13.05 -9.95
CA SER A 272 -19.35 13.76 -10.12
C SER A 272 -19.85 14.39 -8.80
N VAL A 273 -19.82 13.62 -7.71
CA VAL A 273 -20.19 14.13 -6.37
C VAL A 273 -19.27 15.24 -5.91
N ASP A 274 -17.95 15.04 -6.06
CA ASP A 274 -16.95 15.98 -5.58
C ASP A 274 -17.02 17.32 -6.32
N ASN A 275 -17.12 17.29 -7.67
CA ASN A 275 -17.27 18.50 -8.48
C ASN A 275 -18.59 19.22 -8.17
N ALA A 276 -19.69 18.49 -7.93
CA ALA A 276 -20.95 19.11 -7.55
C ALA A 276 -20.83 19.83 -6.19
N ARG A 277 -20.21 19.21 -5.19
CA ARG A 277 -19.95 19.79 -3.86
C ARG A 277 -18.90 20.91 -3.88
N ALA A 278 -17.94 20.86 -4.82
CA ALA A 278 -16.94 21.91 -5.05
C ALA A 278 -17.50 23.11 -5.83
N GLY A 279 -18.79 23.10 -6.21
CA GLY A 279 -19.42 24.18 -6.96
C GLY A 279 -19.04 24.22 -8.44
N GLN A 280 -18.70 23.07 -9.03
CA GLN A 280 -18.35 22.90 -10.44
C GLN A 280 -19.41 22.04 -11.17
N PRO A 281 -20.65 22.53 -11.36
CA PRO A 281 -21.77 21.71 -11.81
C PRO A 281 -21.59 21.15 -13.23
N ASP A 282 -20.88 21.84 -14.13
CA ASP A 282 -20.68 21.35 -15.49
C ASP A 282 -19.74 20.15 -15.51
N LYS A 283 -18.61 20.22 -14.80
CA LYS A 283 -17.73 19.06 -14.63
C LYS A 283 -18.43 17.89 -13.93
N ALA A 284 -19.27 18.21 -12.95
CA ALA A 284 -20.03 17.19 -12.25
C ALA A 284 -20.98 16.43 -13.18
N ARG A 285 -21.63 17.14 -14.13
CA ARG A 285 -22.49 16.52 -15.16
C ARG A 285 -21.66 15.64 -16.11
N ASP A 286 -20.54 16.18 -16.62
CA ASP A 286 -19.65 15.43 -17.52
C ASP A 286 -19.19 14.10 -16.87
N MET A 287 -18.83 14.14 -15.58
CA MET A 287 -18.41 12.93 -14.85
C MET A 287 -19.57 11.99 -14.57
N LEU A 288 -20.77 12.50 -14.29
CA LEU A 288 -21.97 11.70 -14.12
C LEU A 288 -22.36 10.99 -15.42
N ASP A 289 -22.35 11.71 -16.52
CA ASP A 289 -22.64 11.15 -17.85
C ASP A 289 -21.63 10.06 -18.24
N LEU A 290 -20.35 10.30 -17.95
CA LEU A 290 -19.31 9.29 -18.11
C LEU A 290 -19.63 8.05 -17.27
N ALA A 291 -19.93 8.22 -15.97
CA ALA A 291 -20.21 7.11 -15.07
C ALA A 291 -21.40 6.25 -15.53
N GLN A 292 -22.48 6.92 -15.99
CA GLN A 292 -23.69 6.25 -16.46
C GLN A 292 -23.50 5.48 -17.78
N GLN A 293 -22.50 5.85 -18.57
CA GLN A 293 -22.17 5.16 -19.83
C GLN A 293 -21.25 3.97 -19.64
N LEU A 294 -20.62 3.82 -18.47
CA LEU A 294 -19.67 2.74 -18.22
C LEU A 294 -20.36 1.38 -18.05
N SER A 295 -19.93 0.41 -18.86
CA SER A 295 -20.30 -1.00 -18.68
C SER A 295 -19.52 -1.57 -17.50
N VAL A 296 -20.22 -2.15 -16.53
CA VAL A 296 -19.62 -2.65 -15.30
C VAL A 296 -19.09 -4.07 -15.52
N ARG A 297 -17.78 -4.22 -15.61
CA ARG A 297 -17.08 -5.51 -15.48
C ARG A 297 -15.97 -5.36 -14.46
N GLN A 298 -15.91 -6.29 -13.50
CA GLN A 298 -14.78 -6.37 -12.59
C GLN A 298 -13.51 -6.68 -13.41
N ALA A 299 -12.42 -5.95 -13.15
CA ALA A 299 -11.12 -6.30 -13.71
C ALA A 299 -10.56 -7.53 -12.97
N ASP A 300 -9.84 -8.40 -13.69
CA ASP A 300 -9.30 -9.65 -13.14
C ASP A 300 -8.36 -9.43 -11.93
N SER A 301 -7.75 -8.24 -11.84
CA SER A 301 -6.83 -7.85 -10.77
C SER A 301 -7.49 -7.09 -9.61
N GLU A 302 -8.82 -6.89 -9.61
CA GLU A 302 -9.53 -6.25 -8.50
C GLU A 302 -9.84 -7.27 -7.40
N PRO A 303 -9.46 -7.01 -6.13
CA PRO A 303 -9.71 -7.96 -5.02
C PRO A 303 -11.17 -8.19 -4.69
N GLY A 304 -12.08 -7.36 -5.23
CA GLY A 304 -13.51 -7.41 -4.92
C GLY A 304 -13.87 -6.82 -3.56
N GLY A 305 -15.06 -7.14 -3.06
CA GLY A 305 -15.54 -6.73 -1.74
C GLY A 305 -15.50 -5.21 -1.51
N LEU A 306 -14.68 -4.75 -0.58
CA LEU A 306 -14.46 -3.32 -0.31
C LEU A 306 -14.02 -2.55 -1.57
N LEU A 307 -13.14 -3.15 -2.34
CA LEU A 307 -12.51 -2.60 -3.54
C LEU A 307 -13.28 -3.04 -4.79
N LEU A 308 -14.59 -2.79 -4.78
CA LEU A 308 -15.51 -3.10 -5.87
C LEU A 308 -16.58 -2.01 -5.94
N CYS A 309 -16.86 -1.50 -7.13
CA CYS A 309 -18.00 -0.62 -7.38
C CYS A 309 -19.05 -1.34 -8.23
N THR A 310 -20.08 -1.82 -7.56
CA THR A 310 -21.25 -2.44 -8.20
C THR A 310 -22.23 -1.36 -8.69
N PRO A 311 -23.18 -1.69 -9.58
CA PRO A 311 -24.19 -0.74 -10.04
C PRO A 311 -24.96 -0.10 -8.91
N GLU A 312 -25.39 -0.88 -7.89
CA GLU A 312 -26.09 -0.37 -6.74
C GLU A 312 -25.29 0.63 -5.91
N ARG A 313 -23.95 0.43 -5.83
CA ARG A 313 -23.05 1.40 -5.17
C ARG A 313 -22.92 2.70 -5.98
N ALA A 314 -22.84 2.59 -7.31
CA ALA A 314 -22.78 3.74 -8.21
C ALA A 314 -24.06 4.58 -8.13
N GLU A 315 -25.24 3.95 -8.13
CA GLU A 315 -26.53 4.61 -7.95
C GLU A 315 -26.59 5.43 -6.65
N GLY A 316 -26.05 4.90 -5.55
CA GLY A 316 -25.93 5.64 -4.29
C GLY A 316 -25.03 6.88 -4.38
N LEU A 317 -23.95 6.84 -5.19
CA LEU A 317 -23.10 8.00 -5.46
C LEU A 317 -23.83 9.01 -6.37
N TRP A 318 -24.56 8.56 -7.37
CA TRP A 318 -25.37 9.45 -8.21
C TRP A 318 -26.47 10.15 -7.44
N ALA A 319 -27.10 9.46 -6.51
CA ALA A 319 -28.02 10.11 -5.55
C ALA A 319 -27.36 11.25 -4.78
N ASP A 320 -26.11 11.10 -4.34
CA ASP A 320 -25.35 12.15 -3.64
C ASP A 320 -25.03 13.33 -4.58
N THR A 321 -24.75 13.06 -5.86
CA THR A 321 -24.54 14.10 -6.90
C THR A 321 -25.80 14.94 -7.08
N TYR A 322 -26.96 14.30 -7.26
CA TYR A 322 -28.24 15.02 -7.42
C TYR A 322 -28.64 15.77 -6.16
N LEU A 323 -28.33 15.24 -4.99
CA LEU A 323 -28.50 15.96 -3.73
C LEU A 323 -27.69 17.26 -3.70
N ALA A 324 -26.44 17.21 -4.14
CA ALA A 324 -25.57 18.37 -4.22
C ALA A 324 -26.06 19.40 -5.26
N PHE A 325 -26.76 18.97 -6.31
CA PHE A 325 -27.45 19.85 -7.26
C PHE A 325 -28.76 20.45 -6.71
N GLY A 326 -29.19 20.06 -5.51
CA GLY A 326 -30.46 20.52 -4.95
C GLY A 326 -31.69 19.91 -5.64
N GLN A 327 -31.57 18.69 -6.17
CA GLN A 327 -32.62 17.97 -6.91
C GLN A 327 -33.13 16.76 -6.11
N PRO A 328 -33.96 16.96 -5.07
CA PRO A 328 -34.35 15.89 -4.16
C PRO A 328 -35.18 14.78 -4.82
N GLU A 329 -35.93 15.06 -5.88
CA GLU A 329 -36.70 14.05 -6.62
C GLU A 329 -35.75 13.05 -7.32
N HIS A 330 -34.73 13.56 -8.03
CA HIS A 330 -33.72 12.71 -8.67
C HIS A 330 -32.90 11.97 -7.62
N THR A 331 -32.55 12.62 -6.49
CA THR A 331 -31.90 11.97 -5.37
C THR A 331 -32.70 10.78 -4.85
N SER A 332 -34.02 10.96 -4.65
CA SER A 332 -34.91 9.88 -4.20
C SER A 332 -34.93 8.72 -5.20
N ASN A 333 -35.09 9.01 -6.48
CA ASN A 333 -35.16 7.99 -7.52
C ASN A 333 -33.88 7.12 -7.55
N HIS A 334 -32.69 7.72 -7.54
CA HIS A 334 -31.42 6.98 -7.54
C HIS A 334 -31.17 6.26 -6.22
N ALA A 335 -31.51 6.88 -5.07
CA ALA A 335 -31.36 6.23 -3.77
C ALA A 335 -32.32 5.04 -3.61
N ASP A 336 -33.59 5.18 -4.04
CA ASP A 336 -34.57 4.09 -4.03
C ASP A 336 -34.15 2.92 -4.96
N HIS A 337 -33.63 3.24 -6.14
CA HIS A 337 -33.09 2.26 -7.05
C HIS A 337 -31.85 1.53 -6.47
N SER A 338 -30.91 2.28 -5.90
CA SER A 338 -29.75 1.71 -5.20
C SER A 338 -30.16 0.74 -4.10
N VAL A 339 -31.09 1.14 -3.22
CA VAL A 339 -31.59 0.27 -2.13
C VAL A 339 -32.27 -0.98 -2.69
N ALA A 340 -33.13 -0.83 -3.70
CA ALA A 340 -33.82 -1.97 -4.32
C ALA A 340 -32.81 -2.97 -4.94
N LEU A 341 -31.77 -2.50 -5.60
CA LEU A 341 -30.71 -3.35 -6.15
C LEU A 341 -29.95 -4.08 -5.04
N PHE A 342 -29.59 -3.41 -3.94
CA PHE A 342 -28.99 -4.07 -2.77
C PHE A 342 -29.92 -5.15 -2.18
N GLU A 343 -31.19 -4.88 -2.04
CA GLU A 343 -32.17 -5.84 -1.50
C GLU A 343 -32.35 -7.05 -2.42
N ALA A 344 -32.29 -6.84 -3.73
CA ALA A 344 -32.39 -7.93 -4.72
C ALA A 344 -31.11 -8.79 -4.82
N ALA A 345 -29.95 -8.23 -4.47
CA ALA A 345 -28.68 -8.94 -4.53
C ALA A 345 -28.61 -10.10 -3.52
N PRO A 346 -27.93 -11.23 -3.86
CA PRO A 346 -27.69 -12.29 -2.88
C PRO A 346 -26.97 -11.75 -1.65
N TYR A 347 -27.40 -12.16 -0.46
CA TYR A 347 -26.87 -11.64 0.82
C TYR A 347 -25.33 -11.65 0.90
N VAL A 348 -24.68 -12.67 0.34
CA VAL A 348 -23.23 -12.81 0.35
C VAL A 348 -22.49 -11.75 -0.50
N LEU A 349 -23.19 -11.18 -1.49
CA LEU A 349 -22.63 -10.18 -2.39
C LEU A 349 -22.98 -8.73 -1.98
N ARG A 350 -23.93 -8.56 -1.06
CA ARG A 350 -24.35 -7.21 -0.62
C ARG A 350 -23.22 -6.48 0.09
N ASN A 351 -23.08 -5.21 -0.21
CA ASN A 351 -22.23 -4.29 0.55
C ASN A 351 -23.09 -3.49 1.56
N PRO A 352 -23.20 -3.94 2.83
CA PRO A 352 -24.08 -3.29 3.80
C PRO A 352 -23.65 -1.86 4.13
N GLY A 353 -22.36 -1.52 3.97
CA GLY A 353 -21.85 -0.17 4.15
C GLY A 353 -22.42 0.78 3.11
N SER A 354 -22.33 0.41 1.83
CA SER A 354 -22.86 1.21 0.72
C SER A 354 -24.39 1.27 0.73
N GLU A 355 -25.08 0.18 1.08
CA GLU A 355 -26.53 0.16 1.25
C GLU A 355 -26.97 1.18 2.32
N ARG A 356 -26.31 1.22 3.47
CA ARG A 356 -26.63 2.19 4.52
C ARG A 356 -26.40 3.62 4.06
N MET A 357 -25.36 3.89 3.28
CA MET A 357 -25.15 5.22 2.68
C MET A 357 -26.30 5.60 1.73
N ALA A 358 -26.75 4.69 0.88
CA ALA A 358 -27.89 4.92 0.01
C ALA A 358 -29.19 5.20 0.81
N ARG A 359 -29.45 4.46 1.89
CA ARG A 359 -30.59 4.73 2.79
C ARG A 359 -30.53 6.11 3.44
N LEU A 360 -29.32 6.62 3.76
CA LEU A 360 -29.16 7.97 4.27
C LEU A 360 -29.38 9.04 3.19
N GLN A 361 -29.04 8.78 1.94
CA GLN A 361 -29.40 9.67 0.83
C GLN A 361 -30.92 9.66 0.61
N GLN A 362 -31.55 8.49 0.64
CA GLN A 362 -33.00 8.33 0.60
C GLN A 362 -33.70 9.15 1.70
N ALA A 363 -33.20 9.05 2.95
CA ALA A 363 -33.76 9.82 4.08
C ALA A 363 -33.60 11.33 3.86
N LYS A 364 -32.45 11.80 3.37
CA LYS A 364 -32.22 13.22 3.09
C LYS A 364 -33.15 13.74 1.99
N ALA A 365 -33.30 12.99 0.90
CA ALA A 365 -34.24 13.35 -0.16
C ALA A 365 -35.68 13.46 0.35
N ARG A 366 -36.15 12.46 1.10
CA ARG A 366 -37.48 12.44 1.68
C ARG A 366 -37.73 13.60 2.64
N LEU A 367 -36.74 13.99 3.47
CA LEU A 367 -36.85 15.19 4.32
C LEU A 367 -36.99 16.46 3.49
N LEU A 368 -36.23 16.62 2.42
CA LEU A 368 -36.32 17.77 1.52
C LEU A 368 -37.68 17.83 0.79
N LEU A 369 -38.30 16.68 0.51
CA LEU A 369 -39.57 16.52 -0.13
C LEU A 369 -40.77 16.62 0.87
N GLY A 370 -40.51 16.88 2.14
CA GLY A 370 -41.60 16.98 3.14
C GLY A 370 -42.08 15.64 3.70
N GLN A 371 -41.43 14.54 3.41
CA GLN A 371 -41.85 13.16 3.73
C GLN A 371 -41.14 12.62 4.97
N LEU A 372 -41.44 13.22 6.14
CA LEU A 372 -40.79 12.87 7.42
C LEU A 372 -40.93 11.38 7.78
N ASP A 373 -42.11 10.78 7.59
CA ASP A 373 -42.30 9.35 7.94
C ASP A 373 -41.46 8.42 7.08
N GLY A 374 -41.41 8.67 5.78
CA GLY A 374 -40.52 7.91 4.88
C GLY A 374 -39.03 8.08 5.18
N ALA A 375 -38.64 9.28 5.65
CA ALA A 375 -37.26 9.48 6.08
C ALA A 375 -36.89 8.67 7.34
N ILE A 376 -37.83 8.60 8.32
CA ILE A 376 -37.66 7.78 9.52
C ILE A 376 -37.52 6.30 9.13
N GLU A 377 -38.39 5.80 8.27
CA GLU A 377 -38.33 4.41 7.76
C GLU A 377 -37.00 4.09 7.09
N ALA A 378 -36.46 4.99 6.27
CA ALA A 378 -35.18 4.82 5.61
C ALA A 378 -33.97 4.75 6.57
N VAL A 379 -34.04 5.52 7.68
CA VAL A 379 -32.95 5.58 8.67
C VAL A 379 -32.98 4.41 9.65
N GLU A 380 -34.14 3.82 9.88
CA GLU A 380 -34.35 2.78 10.91
C GLU A 380 -33.33 1.66 10.87
N PRO A 381 -33.08 0.98 9.70
CA PRO A 381 -32.10 -0.11 9.61
C PRO A 381 -30.65 0.34 9.89
N VAL A 382 -30.37 1.64 9.73
CA VAL A 382 -29.05 2.21 10.01
C VAL A 382 -28.86 2.38 11.52
N LEU A 383 -29.90 2.83 12.23
CA LEU A 383 -29.86 3.06 13.69
C LEU A 383 -29.82 1.76 14.51
N GLU A 384 -30.18 0.63 13.93
CA GLU A 384 -30.09 -0.69 14.56
C GLU A 384 -28.67 -1.28 14.54
N LEU A 385 -27.71 -0.60 13.87
CA LEU A 385 -26.36 -1.12 13.69
C LEU A 385 -25.62 -1.24 15.02
N PRO A 386 -25.03 -2.43 15.32
CA PRO A 386 -24.18 -2.60 16.49
C PRO A 386 -22.97 -1.65 16.50
N MET A 387 -22.49 -1.30 17.67
CA MET A 387 -21.49 -0.25 17.87
C MET A 387 -20.18 -0.50 17.12
N GLU A 388 -19.74 -1.76 17.06
CA GLU A 388 -18.50 -2.18 16.39
C GLU A 388 -18.49 -1.98 14.87
N TYR A 389 -19.67 -1.76 14.27
CA TYR A 389 -19.83 -1.47 12.84
C TYR A 389 -20.07 0.01 12.53
N ARG A 390 -20.12 0.88 13.55
CA ARG A 390 -20.37 2.31 13.37
C ARG A 390 -19.10 3.01 12.93
N VAL A 391 -18.94 3.19 11.62
CA VAL A 391 -17.81 3.91 11.02
C VAL A 391 -18.04 5.42 11.00
N ARG A 392 -16.97 6.21 10.99
CA ARG A 392 -17.06 7.69 11.01
C ARG A 392 -17.85 8.28 9.84
N PRO A 393 -17.69 7.82 8.60
CA PRO A 393 -18.52 8.26 7.48
C PRO A 393 -20.03 8.16 7.75
N LEU A 394 -20.46 7.06 8.35
CA LEU A 394 -21.87 6.84 8.66
C LEU A 394 -22.38 7.81 9.72
N ILE A 395 -21.58 8.06 10.76
CA ILE A 395 -21.88 9.04 11.82
C ILE A 395 -22.02 10.45 11.23
N HIS A 396 -21.11 10.83 10.31
CA HIS A 396 -21.16 12.13 9.63
C HIS A 396 -22.47 12.29 8.84
N ARG A 397 -22.82 11.29 8.03
CA ARG A 397 -24.08 11.32 7.23
C ARG A 397 -25.33 11.35 8.10
N LEU A 398 -25.37 10.68 9.24
CA LEU A 398 -26.47 10.78 10.19
C LEU A 398 -26.60 12.19 10.79
N ALA A 399 -25.48 12.88 11.03
CA ALA A 399 -25.52 14.27 11.47
C ALA A 399 -26.14 15.20 10.40
N GLU A 400 -25.84 14.97 9.11
CA GLU A 400 -26.50 15.69 8.00
C GLU A 400 -28.03 15.43 7.99
N VAL A 401 -28.46 14.18 8.18
CA VAL A 401 -29.90 13.84 8.30
C VAL A 401 -30.52 14.56 9.48
N ALA A 402 -29.86 14.56 10.64
CA ALA A 402 -30.35 15.26 11.81
C ALA A 402 -30.55 16.78 11.58
N ALA A 403 -29.58 17.40 10.84
CA ALA A 403 -29.67 18.82 10.48
C ALA A 403 -30.90 19.11 9.59
N LEU A 404 -31.18 18.24 8.62
CA LEU A 404 -32.33 18.36 7.72
C LEU A 404 -33.70 18.16 8.42
N THR A 405 -33.76 17.64 9.67
CA THR A 405 -34.99 17.59 10.44
C THR A 405 -35.40 18.94 11.07
N SER A 406 -34.60 20.00 10.92
CA SER A 406 -34.87 21.33 11.50
C SER A 406 -36.27 21.88 11.20
N PRO A 407 -36.78 21.81 9.95
CA PRO A 407 -38.16 22.29 9.66
C PRO A 407 -39.24 21.55 10.44
N TYR A 408 -38.96 20.31 10.86
CA TYR A 408 -39.89 19.43 11.59
C TYR A 408 -39.65 19.41 13.10
N ALA A 409 -38.83 20.28 13.67
CA ALA A 409 -38.34 20.23 15.05
C ALA A 409 -39.49 20.23 16.12
N ARG A 410 -40.65 20.77 15.77
CA ARG A 410 -41.82 20.80 16.67
C ARG A 410 -42.56 19.47 16.71
N THR A 411 -42.39 18.58 15.76
CA THR A 411 -43.09 17.29 15.72
C THR A 411 -42.46 16.29 16.70
N PRO A 412 -43.27 15.47 17.40
CA PRO A 412 -42.76 14.43 18.29
C PRO A 412 -41.84 13.42 17.55
N LYS A 413 -42.21 13.04 16.32
CA LYS A 413 -41.45 12.10 15.48
C LYS A 413 -40.06 12.63 15.15
N ALA A 414 -39.89 13.88 14.74
CA ALA A 414 -38.61 14.48 14.45
C ALA A 414 -37.70 14.58 15.70
N ARG A 415 -38.31 14.92 16.85
CA ARG A 415 -37.55 14.92 18.12
C ARG A 415 -37.05 13.54 18.50
N MET A 416 -37.87 12.51 18.33
CA MET A 416 -37.49 11.12 18.58
C MET A 416 -36.37 10.69 17.63
N LEU A 417 -36.47 10.96 16.32
CA LEU A 417 -35.45 10.66 15.36
C LEU A 417 -34.10 11.31 15.72
N ARG A 418 -34.12 12.61 16.06
CA ARG A 418 -32.90 13.33 16.50
C ARG A 418 -32.28 12.74 17.76
N ALA A 419 -33.10 12.34 18.73
CA ALA A 419 -32.63 11.70 19.96
C ALA A 419 -31.93 10.35 19.66
N ARG A 420 -32.52 9.51 18.80
CA ARG A 420 -31.96 8.24 18.40
C ARG A 420 -30.65 8.43 17.59
N ILE A 421 -30.61 9.42 16.69
CA ILE A 421 -29.34 9.75 15.97
C ILE A 421 -28.28 10.22 16.98
N ALA A 422 -28.63 11.07 17.95
CA ALA A 422 -27.70 11.51 18.98
C ALA A 422 -27.15 10.34 19.82
N GLU A 423 -28.00 9.40 20.20
CA GLU A 423 -27.59 8.17 20.91
C GLU A 423 -26.66 7.31 20.05
N PHE A 424 -26.98 7.11 18.76
CA PHE A 424 -26.17 6.34 17.83
C PHE A 424 -24.76 6.94 17.66
N THR A 425 -24.66 8.28 17.65
CA THR A 425 -23.39 9.00 17.41
C THR A 425 -22.49 9.07 18.65
N GLN A 426 -23.01 8.74 19.84
CA GLN A 426 -22.21 8.67 21.07
C GLN A 426 -21.27 7.47 20.97
N LEU A 427 -20.01 7.73 20.58
CA LEU A 427 -18.94 6.73 20.72
C LEU A 427 -18.57 6.61 22.19
N PRO A 428 -18.37 5.39 22.74
CA PRO A 428 -17.93 5.24 24.11
C PRO A 428 -16.62 6.03 24.30
N ALA A 429 -16.56 6.78 25.40
CA ALA A 429 -15.31 7.41 25.82
C ALA A 429 -14.22 6.35 25.81
N ARG A 430 -13.04 6.65 25.23
CA ARG A 430 -11.88 5.75 25.28
C ARG A 430 -11.68 5.32 26.74
N ARG A 431 -11.86 4.03 27.03
CA ARG A 431 -11.33 3.48 28.28
C ARG A 431 -9.83 3.77 28.29
N LYS A 432 -9.38 4.50 29.30
CA LYS A 432 -7.96 4.60 29.66
C LYS A 432 -7.53 3.24 30.27
N GLU A 433 -7.41 2.24 29.45
CA GLU A 433 -6.84 0.94 29.82
C GLU A 433 -6.00 0.54 28.61
N ASP A 434 -4.74 0.90 28.66
CA ASP A 434 -3.56 0.28 28.04
C ASP A 434 -2.35 1.23 28.21
N GLN A 435 -2.09 1.60 29.48
CA GLN A 435 -0.78 2.06 29.89
C GLN A 435 -0.44 1.22 31.13
N THR A 436 -0.02 -0.02 30.90
CA THR A 436 0.82 -0.81 31.81
C THR A 436 1.74 -1.70 30.99
#